data_89770bbf3495c19406595e8e47ff376e
#
_entry.id   89770bbf3495c19406595e8e47ff376e
#
_cell.length_a   1.000
_cell.length_b   1.000
_cell.length_c   1.000
_cell.angle_alpha   90.00
_cell.angle_beta   90.00
_cell.angle_gamma   90.00
#
_symmetry.space_group_name_H-M   'P 1'
#
loop_
_entity.id
_entity.type
_entity.pdbx_description
1 polymer ?
#
loop_
_entity_poly.entity_id
_entity_poly.type
_entity_poly.pdbx_seq_one_letter_code
_entity_poly.pdbx_strand_id
1 'polypeptide(L)'
;MFRNLRTSTKLFLLCSAFIVSIIVATYGLIAEKRIAIEFVRKELVGAQYLEALRGVYAWLLKDSFAASSAPVTRPSSNQVLDRLADAQARNGGSLDTVDLATSVSDAVRKLSDPANGEKHALILDVLTKTRNLASRIGDNSNLALDPDLDSYYVQDIVIAKLPTLLGQIGELQSLLQTPLPAGSSSGAPTVRPLILDGMIRSTLEEIERDASASYRGSVDNRLRRTLDPYIASMVSAVEAYLEAMGSNLGASDSASLDQSYARVVDDALGAWETSQGELDRLLNTRLSNLLGKLHGSLLLNGLLASLSIALAVITYRHIVRPLRKLERLADEVRETKDYNLRTNYESREEVGRLAIAFNAMLAELSEARERESAEEARIAAMQAELTRVARVTTMGEMTASIAHEINQPLAAVVNNANAGLRWLDHQPPNVERTRSILMRIINEGGRASEIIAGIRAMLTKGSQGSAQLDINDLIREVMMLVRGELQGRGVSIRTELADQLPSVWGNRVQLRQVFLNLILNAVEAMVSIKDRARVLHVRSESPDQHDVVLTVKDTGTGIEEDDLNRVFDAFFTTKPEGMGMGLSICRSIVEAHGGRITALRANPNGSVFQIVLPVVEPNKSS
;
A
#
# COMPACT_ATOMS: atom_id res chain seq x y z
N MET A 1 18.10 13.84 -23.20
CA MET A 1 16.85 13.54 -22.47
C MET A 1 16.51 14.62 -21.42
N PHE A 2 17.44 15.10 -20.59
CA PHE A 2 17.22 16.14 -19.56
C PHE A 2 16.75 17.51 -20.10
N ARG A 3 17.13 17.89 -21.33
CA ARG A 3 16.82 19.22 -21.90
C ARG A 3 15.33 19.45 -22.12
N ASN A 4 14.55 18.39 -22.36
CA ASN A 4 13.12 18.46 -22.69
C ASN A 4 12.18 18.24 -21.49
N LEU A 5 12.70 18.02 -20.28
CA LEU A 5 11.89 17.89 -19.09
C LEU A 5 11.45 19.28 -18.58
N ARG A 6 10.21 19.38 -18.09
CA ARG A 6 9.69 20.58 -17.43
C ARG A 6 10.58 20.97 -16.25
N THR A 7 10.79 22.24 -16.00
CA THR A 7 11.63 22.76 -14.90
C THR A 7 11.19 22.19 -13.55
N SER A 8 9.88 22.04 -13.33
CA SER A 8 9.31 21.40 -12.15
C SER A 8 9.74 19.93 -11.99
N THR A 9 9.79 19.18 -13.11
CA THR A 9 10.22 17.78 -13.11
C THR A 9 11.72 17.65 -12.84
N LYS A 10 12.53 18.58 -13.37
CA LYS A 10 13.99 18.63 -13.10
C LYS A 10 14.28 18.90 -11.64
N LEU A 11 13.62 19.88 -11.03
CA LEU A 11 13.73 20.19 -9.60
C LEU A 11 13.24 19.03 -8.72
N PHE A 12 12.10 18.44 -9.09
CA PHE A 12 11.58 17.26 -8.38
C PHE A 12 12.56 16.09 -8.43
N LEU A 13 13.16 15.80 -9.61
CA LEU A 13 14.16 14.74 -9.76
C LEU A 13 15.42 15.00 -8.95
N LEU A 14 15.89 16.25 -8.89
CA LEU A 14 17.04 16.64 -8.06
C LEU A 14 16.75 16.45 -6.57
N CYS A 15 15.60 16.94 -6.08
CA CYS A 15 15.20 16.78 -4.68
C CYS A 15 14.97 15.30 -4.34
N SER A 16 14.32 14.53 -5.22
CA SER A 16 14.09 13.10 -5.02
C SER A 16 15.39 12.30 -5.00
N ALA A 17 16.35 12.61 -5.88
CA ALA A 17 17.67 11.97 -5.89
C ALA A 17 18.42 12.22 -4.58
N PHE A 18 18.34 13.44 -4.04
CA PHE A 18 18.96 13.78 -2.77
C PHE A 18 18.31 13.05 -1.59
N ILE A 19 16.98 13.00 -1.54
CA ILE A 19 16.23 12.24 -0.52
C ILE A 19 16.55 10.74 -0.61
N VAL A 20 16.57 10.18 -1.81
CA VAL A 20 16.94 8.77 -2.03
C VAL A 20 18.36 8.49 -1.52
N SER A 21 19.31 9.39 -1.79
CA SER A 21 20.69 9.26 -1.28
C SER A 21 20.74 9.25 0.25
N ILE A 22 19.97 10.10 0.92
CA ILE A 22 19.87 10.11 2.39
C ILE A 22 19.26 8.80 2.89
N ILE A 23 18.21 8.31 2.24
CA ILE A 23 17.56 7.04 2.62
C ILE A 23 18.54 5.87 2.49
N VAL A 24 19.27 5.79 1.38
CA VAL A 24 20.25 4.73 1.14
C VAL A 24 21.39 4.80 2.15
N ALA A 25 21.93 6.00 2.41
CA ALA A 25 22.96 6.21 3.41
C ALA A 25 22.49 5.84 4.83
N THR A 26 21.27 6.22 5.18
CA THR A 26 20.67 5.88 6.49
C THR A 26 20.43 4.40 6.62
N TYR A 27 19.95 3.74 5.58
CA TYR A 27 19.76 2.28 5.57
C TYR A 27 21.09 1.54 5.72
N GLY A 28 22.12 1.95 4.96
CA GLY A 28 23.47 1.37 5.09
C GLY A 28 24.04 1.52 6.50
N LEU A 29 23.90 2.71 7.09
CA LEU A 29 24.33 2.98 8.45
C LEU A 29 23.60 2.10 9.49
N ILE A 30 22.29 1.99 9.38
CA ILE A 30 21.48 1.14 10.27
C ILE A 30 21.90 -0.32 10.13
N ALA A 31 22.07 -0.81 8.91
CA ALA A 31 22.46 -2.19 8.65
C ALA A 31 23.85 -2.51 9.26
N GLU A 32 24.83 -1.63 9.06
CA GLU A 32 26.18 -1.76 9.65
C GLU A 32 26.13 -1.77 11.18
N LYS A 33 25.47 -0.78 11.77
CA LYS A 33 25.41 -0.65 13.24
C LYS A 33 24.58 -1.74 13.89
N ARG A 34 23.54 -2.22 13.23
CA ARG A 34 22.73 -3.33 13.72
C ARG A 34 23.57 -4.61 13.91
N ILE A 35 24.42 -4.92 12.95
CA ILE A 35 25.32 -6.09 13.05
C ILE A 35 26.21 -5.95 14.29
N ALA A 36 26.85 -4.78 14.49
CA ALA A 36 27.70 -4.55 15.64
C ALA A 36 26.93 -4.60 16.97
N ILE A 37 25.72 -4.04 17.02
CA ILE A 37 24.88 -4.05 18.22
C ILE A 37 24.42 -5.48 18.54
N GLU A 38 23.99 -6.25 17.54
CA GLU A 38 23.59 -7.65 17.72
C GLU A 38 24.77 -8.52 18.18
N PHE A 39 25.98 -8.22 17.67
CA PHE A 39 27.21 -8.89 18.12
C PHE A 39 27.42 -8.68 19.62
N VAL A 40 27.46 -7.42 20.09
CA VAL A 40 27.66 -7.12 21.53
C VAL A 40 26.52 -7.65 22.41
N ARG A 41 25.27 -7.62 21.90
CA ARG A 41 24.15 -8.22 22.66
C ARG A 41 24.31 -9.71 22.86
N LYS A 42 24.85 -10.39 21.85
CA LYS A 42 25.11 -11.83 21.94
C LYS A 42 26.24 -12.13 22.93
N GLU A 43 27.28 -11.28 22.96
CA GLU A 43 28.36 -11.35 23.98
C GLU A 43 27.81 -11.18 25.41
N LEU A 44 26.92 -10.18 25.62
CA LEU A 44 26.26 -9.96 26.91
C LEU A 44 25.44 -11.18 27.36
N VAL A 45 24.71 -11.80 26.42
CA VAL A 45 23.96 -13.04 26.69
C VAL A 45 24.87 -14.16 27.15
N GLY A 46 26.03 -14.33 26.52
CA GLY A 46 27.05 -15.29 26.92
C GLY A 46 27.61 -14.98 28.31
N ALA A 47 28.00 -13.73 28.56
CA ALA A 47 28.52 -13.29 29.85
C ALA A 47 27.52 -13.55 31.00
N GLN A 48 26.24 -13.23 30.80
CA GLN A 48 25.19 -13.53 31.77
C GLN A 48 24.99 -15.03 32.02
N TYR A 49 25.14 -15.86 30.99
CA TYR A 49 25.03 -17.31 31.16
C TYR A 49 26.22 -17.87 32.00
N LEU A 50 27.45 -17.30 31.84
CA LEU A 50 28.63 -17.70 32.59
C LEU A 50 28.51 -17.48 34.11
N GLU A 51 27.67 -16.54 34.55
CA GLU A 51 27.35 -16.34 35.99
C GLU A 51 26.75 -17.61 36.63
N ALA A 52 25.87 -18.31 35.89
CA ALA A 52 25.27 -19.56 36.35
C ALA A 52 26.38 -20.66 36.51
N LEU A 53 27.33 -20.70 35.57
CA LEU A 53 28.45 -21.66 35.64
C LEU A 53 29.41 -21.37 36.79
N ARG A 54 29.69 -20.11 37.09
CA ARG A 54 30.45 -19.72 38.30
C ARG A 54 29.76 -20.28 39.54
N GLY A 55 28.45 -20.25 39.60
CA GLY A 55 27.66 -20.88 40.66
C GLY A 55 27.91 -22.40 40.80
N VAL A 56 28.05 -23.11 39.66
CA VAL A 56 28.39 -24.56 39.67
C VAL A 56 29.80 -24.80 40.26
N TYR A 57 30.79 -24.01 39.83
CA TYR A 57 32.16 -24.11 40.40
C TYR A 57 32.18 -23.76 41.88
N ALA A 58 31.49 -22.69 42.29
CA ALA A 58 31.42 -22.29 43.69
C ALA A 58 30.80 -23.38 44.56
N TRP A 59 29.69 -23.99 44.10
CA TRP A 59 29.06 -25.11 44.80
C TRP A 59 30.00 -26.31 44.85
N LEU A 60 30.54 -26.72 43.71
CA LEU A 60 31.38 -27.92 43.61
C LEU A 60 32.60 -27.84 44.52
N LEU A 61 33.37 -26.74 44.42
CA LEU A 61 34.65 -26.59 45.11
C LEU A 61 34.48 -26.31 46.62
N LYS A 62 33.44 -25.61 47.02
CA LYS A 62 33.16 -25.32 48.44
C LYS A 62 32.44 -26.48 49.14
N ASP A 63 31.55 -27.21 48.46
CA ASP A 63 30.77 -28.31 49.10
C ASP A 63 31.54 -29.64 49.11
N SER A 64 32.25 -29.93 48.03
CA SER A 64 32.95 -31.21 47.89
C SER A 64 34.19 -31.35 48.79
N PHE A 65 34.84 -30.22 49.15
CA PHE A 65 36.14 -30.21 49.83
C PHE A 65 36.15 -29.45 51.16
N ALA A 66 35.02 -28.93 51.65
CA ALA A 66 35.00 -28.19 52.88
C ALA A 66 35.21 -29.08 54.11
N ALA A 67 36.15 -28.71 54.96
CA ALA A 67 36.21 -29.20 56.33
C ALA A 67 34.95 -28.77 57.11
N SER A 68 34.41 -29.66 57.93
CA SER A 68 33.08 -29.59 58.57
C SER A 68 32.81 -28.40 59.51
N SER A 69 33.70 -27.39 59.61
CA SER A 69 33.72 -26.44 60.73
C SER A 69 33.49 -24.95 60.41
N ALA A 70 33.19 -24.53 59.18
CA ALA A 70 32.98 -23.09 58.87
C ALA A 70 31.52 -22.82 58.43
N PRO A 71 30.83 -21.81 59.02
CA PRO A 71 29.52 -21.39 58.60
C PRO A 71 29.62 -20.47 57.37
N VAL A 72 29.89 -21.02 56.20
CA VAL A 72 29.82 -20.26 54.94
C VAL A 72 28.46 -20.52 54.32
N THR A 73 27.74 -19.49 53.92
CA THR A 73 26.53 -19.57 53.14
C THR A 73 26.81 -20.26 51.80
N ARG A 74 26.53 -21.57 51.76
CA ARG A 74 26.80 -22.43 50.60
C ARG A 74 25.53 -22.48 49.73
N PRO A 75 25.61 -22.28 48.41
CA PRO A 75 24.49 -22.56 47.56
C PRO A 75 24.20 -24.07 47.58
N SER A 76 22.93 -24.44 47.74
CA SER A 76 22.55 -25.87 47.64
C SER A 76 22.62 -26.32 46.16
N SER A 77 22.81 -27.66 45.95
CA SER A 77 22.77 -28.23 44.61
C SER A 77 21.48 -27.82 43.83
N ASN A 78 20.33 -27.80 44.52
CA ASN A 78 19.07 -27.38 43.92
C ASN A 78 19.12 -25.91 43.46
N GLN A 79 19.65 -25.00 44.28
CA GLN A 79 19.76 -23.58 43.88
C GLN A 79 20.69 -23.39 42.66
N VAL A 80 21.75 -24.19 42.54
CA VAL A 80 22.64 -24.15 41.39
C VAL A 80 21.95 -24.70 40.14
N LEU A 81 21.23 -25.81 40.28
CA LEU A 81 20.44 -26.40 39.21
C LEU A 81 19.31 -25.45 38.72
N ASP A 82 18.62 -24.77 39.63
CA ASP A 82 17.58 -23.78 39.30
C ASP A 82 18.20 -22.61 38.53
N ARG A 83 19.32 -22.06 38.99
CA ARG A 83 20.03 -20.97 38.27
C ARG A 83 20.49 -21.39 36.88
N LEU A 84 21.01 -22.62 36.75
CA LEU A 84 21.45 -23.16 35.47
C LEU A 84 20.21 -23.36 34.53
N ALA A 85 19.11 -23.87 35.07
CA ALA A 85 17.88 -24.05 34.33
C ALA A 85 17.29 -22.70 33.87
N ASP A 86 17.33 -21.69 34.73
CA ASP A 86 16.88 -20.32 34.39
C ASP A 86 17.76 -19.69 33.31
N ALA A 87 19.09 -19.86 33.40
CA ALA A 87 20.01 -19.37 32.37
C ALA A 87 19.80 -20.10 31.04
N GLN A 88 19.57 -21.41 31.11
CA GLN A 88 19.28 -22.23 29.94
C GLN A 88 17.91 -21.86 29.29
N ALA A 89 16.87 -21.66 30.11
CA ALA A 89 15.56 -21.28 29.60
C ALA A 89 15.58 -19.93 28.86
N ARG A 90 16.37 -18.99 29.37
CA ARG A 90 16.50 -17.65 28.76
C ARG A 90 17.34 -17.63 27.49
N ASN A 91 18.46 -18.35 27.48
CA ASN A 91 19.51 -18.15 26.48
C ASN A 91 19.96 -19.42 25.74
N GLY A 92 19.56 -20.60 26.21
CA GLY A 92 20.10 -21.89 25.75
C GLY A 92 19.79 -22.19 24.28
N GLY A 93 18.64 -21.79 23.79
CA GLY A 93 18.26 -21.97 22.38
C GLY A 93 19.10 -21.13 21.42
N SER A 94 19.50 -19.91 21.84
CA SER A 94 20.31 -19.01 21.02
C SER A 94 21.80 -19.38 21.02
N LEU A 95 22.24 -20.10 22.05
CA LEU A 95 23.63 -20.50 22.25
C LEU A 95 23.89 -22.00 21.97
N ASP A 96 22.88 -22.74 21.56
CA ASP A 96 22.98 -24.19 21.27
C ASP A 96 23.67 -24.98 22.41
N THR A 97 23.19 -24.77 23.63
CA THR A 97 23.78 -25.31 24.85
C THR A 97 22.92 -26.36 25.56
N VAL A 98 21.74 -26.72 24.99
CA VAL A 98 20.71 -27.56 25.63
C VAL A 98 21.29 -28.89 26.13
N ASP A 99 21.98 -29.60 25.25
CA ASP A 99 22.52 -30.94 25.58
C ASP A 99 23.65 -30.87 26.64
N LEU A 100 24.52 -29.86 26.54
CA LEU A 100 25.60 -29.67 27.49
C LEU A 100 25.08 -29.22 28.85
N ALA A 101 24.13 -28.32 28.93
CA ALA A 101 23.51 -27.90 30.18
C ALA A 101 22.78 -29.06 30.88
N THR A 102 22.09 -29.88 30.10
CA THR A 102 21.48 -31.12 30.62
C THR A 102 22.51 -32.06 31.16
N SER A 103 23.63 -32.27 30.45
CA SER A 103 24.72 -33.10 30.87
C SER A 103 25.41 -32.62 32.17
N VAL A 104 25.57 -31.28 32.33
CA VAL A 104 26.07 -30.68 33.58
C VAL A 104 25.06 -30.91 34.72
N SER A 105 23.77 -30.66 34.47
CA SER A 105 22.73 -30.85 35.47
C SER A 105 22.65 -32.29 35.98
N ASP A 106 22.79 -33.26 35.10
CA ASP A 106 22.78 -34.67 35.44
C ASP A 106 24.05 -35.07 36.25
N ALA A 107 25.20 -34.50 35.89
CA ALA A 107 26.45 -34.72 36.63
C ALA A 107 26.35 -34.12 38.06
N VAL A 108 25.79 -32.92 38.21
CA VAL A 108 25.55 -32.28 39.51
C VAL A 108 24.60 -33.12 40.37
N ARG A 109 23.51 -33.63 39.80
CA ARG A 109 22.56 -34.54 40.51
C ARG A 109 23.25 -35.81 40.97
N LYS A 110 24.06 -36.45 40.10
CA LYS A 110 24.79 -37.67 40.45
C LYS A 110 25.75 -37.44 41.60
N LEU A 111 26.49 -36.31 41.60
CA LEU A 111 27.43 -35.98 42.67
C LEU A 111 26.70 -35.64 43.98
N SER A 112 25.49 -35.12 43.92
CA SER A 112 24.66 -34.81 45.12
C SER A 112 24.07 -36.04 45.79
N ASP A 113 24.13 -37.23 45.18
CA ASP A 113 23.59 -38.49 45.77
C ASP A 113 24.68 -39.14 46.65
N PRO A 114 24.45 -39.25 47.97
CA PRO A 114 25.43 -39.80 48.91
C PRO A 114 25.76 -41.30 48.71
N ALA A 115 24.96 -41.98 47.87
CA ALA A 115 25.16 -43.42 47.60
C ALA A 115 26.30 -43.73 46.62
N ASN A 116 26.88 -42.72 45.95
CA ASN A 116 27.90 -42.91 44.93
C ASN A 116 29.33 -42.93 45.54
N GLY A 117 29.96 -44.11 45.59
CA GLY A 117 31.29 -44.33 46.18
C GLY A 117 32.48 -43.80 45.37
N GLU A 118 32.28 -43.22 44.17
CA GLU A 118 33.35 -42.72 43.28
C GLU A 118 33.38 -41.17 43.20
N LYS A 119 33.45 -40.52 44.38
CA LYS A 119 33.35 -39.03 44.48
C LYS A 119 34.36 -38.32 43.58
N HIS A 120 35.62 -38.80 43.51
CA HIS A 120 36.66 -38.20 42.67
C HIS A 120 36.29 -38.18 41.17
N ALA A 121 35.84 -39.31 40.64
CA ALA A 121 35.45 -39.42 39.23
C ALA A 121 34.23 -38.52 38.90
N LEU A 122 33.28 -38.40 39.83
CA LEU A 122 32.11 -37.54 39.67
C LEU A 122 32.47 -36.06 39.71
N ILE A 123 33.43 -35.65 40.57
CA ILE A 123 33.93 -34.26 40.59
C ILE A 123 34.55 -33.89 39.24
N LEU A 124 35.45 -34.78 38.72
CA LEU A 124 36.08 -34.56 37.43
C LEU A 124 35.05 -34.52 36.26
N ASP A 125 34.00 -35.32 36.32
CA ASP A 125 32.92 -35.31 35.34
C ASP A 125 32.19 -33.96 35.35
N VAL A 126 31.83 -33.44 36.55
CA VAL A 126 31.20 -32.11 36.66
C VAL A 126 32.12 -31.01 36.13
N LEU A 127 33.39 -30.99 36.55
CA LEU A 127 34.38 -29.99 36.09
C LEU A 127 34.53 -30.00 34.55
N THR A 128 34.67 -31.21 33.98
CA THR A 128 34.87 -31.36 32.54
C THR A 128 33.65 -30.90 31.76
N LYS A 129 32.43 -31.30 32.18
CA LYS A 129 31.21 -30.91 31.52
C LYS A 129 30.94 -29.43 31.65
N THR A 130 31.19 -28.84 32.83
CA THR A 130 30.99 -27.40 33.04
C THR A 130 31.95 -26.57 32.20
N ARG A 131 33.21 -27.00 32.08
CA ARG A 131 34.19 -26.36 31.19
C ARG A 131 33.77 -26.46 29.70
N ASN A 132 33.31 -27.64 29.27
CA ASN A 132 32.81 -27.80 27.90
C ASN A 132 31.61 -26.90 27.60
N LEU A 133 30.73 -26.73 28.59
CA LEU A 133 29.62 -25.81 28.47
C LEU A 133 30.09 -24.34 28.41
N ALA A 134 31.07 -23.96 29.24
CA ALA A 134 31.67 -22.62 29.19
C ALA A 134 32.30 -22.31 27.83
N SER A 135 33.07 -23.28 27.27
CA SER A 135 33.65 -23.14 25.93
C SER A 135 32.55 -22.95 24.84
N ARG A 136 31.49 -23.78 24.88
CA ARG A 136 30.37 -23.67 23.92
C ARG A 136 29.67 -22.32 24.04
N ILE A 137 29.48 -21.82 25.26
CA ILE A 137 28.92 -20.47 25.48
C ILE A 137 29.84 -19.43 24.86
N GLY A 138 31.15 -19.49 25.11
CA GLY A 138 32.12 -18.56 24.53
C GLY A 138 32.10 -18.54 23.01
N ASP A 139 32.11 -19.72 22.38
CA ASP A 139 32.09 -19.86 20.93
C ASP A 139 30.80 -19.32 20.31
N ASN A 140 29.66 -19.72 20.88
CA ASN A 140 28.37 -19.39 20.29
C ASN A 140 27.83 -18.01 20.67
N SER A 141 28.38 -17.36 21.70
CA SER A 141 28.06 -15.98 22.08
C SER A 141 28.91 -14.91 21.40
N ASN A 142 29.85 -15.31 20.54
CA ASN A 142 30.87 -14.47 19.93
C ASN A 142 31.91 -13.90 20.92
N LEU A 143 31.85 -14.27 22.19
CA LEU A 143 32.79 -13.81 23.21
C LEU A 143 34.24 -14.16 22.85
N ALA A 144 34.50 -15.24 22.09
CA ALA A 144 35.83 -15.61 21.61
C ALA A 144 36.34 -14.74 20.44
N LEU A 145 35.55 -13.83 19.89
CA LEU A 145 35.85 -13.06 18.66
C LEU A 145 35.81 -11.54 18.88
N ASP A 146 35.94 -11.09 20.13
CA ASP A 146 35.85 -9.66 20.47
C ASP A 146 36.95 -8.83 19.77
N PRO A 147 36.60 -7.76 19.05
CA PRO A 147 37.61 -6.92 18.39
C PRO A 147 38.32 -5.92 19.30
N ASP A 148 37.80 -5.65 20.52
CA ASP A 148 38.38 -4.69 21.46
C ASP A 148 39.32 -5.40 22.43
N LEU A 149 40.59 -5.02 22.48
CA LEU A 149 41.64 -5.72 23.23
C LEU A 149 41.39 -5.77 24.74
N ASP A 150 40.79 -4.75 25.32
CA ASP A 150 40.51 -4.70 26.77
C ASP A 150 39.42 -5.71 27.17
N SER A 151 38.34 -5.81 26.44
CA SER A 151 37.27 -6.80 26.66
C SER A 151 37.71 -8.20 26.24
N TYR A 152 38.45 -8.35 25.15
CA TYR A 152 38.94 -9.64 24.66
C TYR A 152 39.73 -10.41 25.72
N TYR A 153 40.75 -9.78 26.35
CA TYR A 153 41.55 -10.45 27.36
C TYR A 153 40.78 -10.72 28.66
N VAL A 154 39.87 -9.81 29.06
CA VAL A 154 38.99 -10.07 30.21
C VAL A 154 38.04 -11.23 29.92
N GLN A 155 37.55 -11.36 28.71
CA GLN A 155 36.71 -12.49 28.26
C GLN A 155 37.49 -13.80 28.35
N ASP A 156 38.72 -13.85 27.84
CA ASP A 156 39.54 -15.08 27.91
C ASP A 156 39.79 -15.51 29.35
N ILE A 157 40.08 -14.56 30.26
CA ILE A 157 40.17 -14.82 31.69
C ILE A 157 38.88 -15.45 32.23
N VAL A 158 37.71 -14.91 31.90
CA VAL A 158 36.40 -15.34 32.44
C VAL A 158 35.94 -16.67 31.84
N ILE A 159 36.13 -16.88 30.53
CA ILE A 159 35.58 -18.04 29.81
C ILE A 159 36.52 -19.25 29.88
N ALA A 160 37.82 -19.04 29.75
CA ALA A 160 38.78 -20.11 29.58
C ALA A 160 39.72 -20.28 30.78
N LYS A 161 40.36 -19.18 31.21
CA LYS A 161 41.47 -19.30 32.18
C LYS A 161 40.97 -19.60 33.60
N LEU A 162 40.01 -18.84 34.13
CA LEU A 162 39.49 -19.07 35.49
C LEU A 162 38.75 -20.41 35.62
N PRO A 163 37.89 -20.85 34.69
CA PRO A 163 37.34 -22.21 34.71
C PRO A 163 38.41 -23.30 34.67
N THR A 164 39.45 -23.09 33.87
CA THR A 164 40.57 -24.05 33.78
C THR A 164 41.35 -24.10 35.08
N LEU A 165 41.73 -22.95 35.65
CA LEU A 165 42.43 -22.85 36.93
C LEU A 165 41.62 -23.54 38.05
N LEU A 166 40.35 -23.19 38.21
CA LEU A 166 39.47 -23.78 39.23
C LEU A 166 39.29 -25.30 39.01
N GLY A 167 39.24 -25.73 37.74
CA GLY A 167 39.21 -27.15 37.38
C GLY A 167 40.48 -27.90 37.82
N GLN A 168 41.64 -27.32 37.53
CA GLN A 168 42.96 -27.89 37.92
C GLN A 168 43.12 -27.93 39.44
N ILE A 169 42.73 -26.87 40.16
CA ILE A 169 42.75 -26.79 41.62
C ILE A 169 41.82 -27.84 42.24
N GLY A 170 40.59 -27.97 41.69
CA GLY A 170 39.62 -28.97 42.13
C GLY A 170 40.09 -30.40 41.90
N GLU A 171 40.75 -30.67 40.74
CA GLU A 171 41.36 -31.96 40.45
C GLU A 171 42.50 -32.25 41.44
N LEU A 172 43.39 -31.28 41.68
CA LEU A 172 44.48 -31.41 42.60
C LEU A 172 44.01 -31.71 44.02
N GLN A 173 43.07 -30.95 44.57
CA GLN A 173 42.47 -31.14 45.89
C GLN A 173 41.79 -32.52 46.02
N SER A 174 41.10 -32.94 44.99
CA SER A 174 40.39 -34.22 44.94
C SER A 174 41.40 -35.39 44.97
N LEU A 175 42.56 -35.27 44.32
CA LEU A 175 43.65 -36.25 44.36
C LEU A 175 44.27 -36.31 45.73
N LEU A 176 44.51 -35.15 46.38
CA LEU A 176 45.14 -35.08 47.70
C LEU A 176 44.25 -35.66 48.82
N GLN A 177 42.93 -35.60 48.67
CA GLN A 177 41.96 -36.16 49.61
C GLN A 177 41.63 -37.64 49.34
N THR A 178 42.03 -38.19 48.21
CA THR A 178 41.80 -39.63 47.91
C THR A 178 42.77 -40.50 48.67
N PRO A 179 42.27 -41.42 49.52
CA PRO A 179 43.16 -42.33 50.26
C PRO A 179 44.02 -43.17 49.29
N LEU A 180 45.29 -43.24 49.53
CA LEU A 180 46.17 -44.14 48.77
C LEU A 180 45.72 -45.59 49.00
N PRO A 181 45.66 -46.44 47.93
CA PRO A 181 45.31 -47.84 48.10
C PRO A 181 46.29 -48.51 49.06
N ALA A 182 45.75 -49.22 50.07
CA ALA A 182 46.53 -49.97 51.05
C ALA A 182 47.40 -51.00 50.33
N GLY A 183 48.74 -50.75 50.25
CA GLY A 183 49.71 -51.67 49.63
C GLY A 183 50.60 -51.02 48.58
N SER A 184 50.46 -49.74 48.23
CA SER A 184 51.43 -49.03 47.41
C SER A 184 52.63 -48.67 48.26
N SER A 185 53.79 -49.23 47.92
CA SER A 185 55.08 -48.98 48.57
C SER A 185 55.36 -47.48 48.65
N SER A 186 55.57 -46.98 49.89
CA SER A 186 55.91 -45.60 50.18
C SER A 186 57.18 -45.21 49.38
N GLY A 187 57.05 -44.31 48.44
CA GLY A 187 58.20 -43.68 47.82
C GLY A 187 58.10 -43.11 46.43
N ALA A 188 57.06 -43.39 45.67
CA ALA A 188 56.90 -42.70 44.41
C ALA A 188 55.87 -41.51 44.59
N PRO A 189 56.33 -40.25 44.52
CA PRO A 189 55.39 -39.14 44.44
C PRO A 189 54.48 -39.39 43.22
N THR A 190 53.19 -39.41 43.44
CA THR A 190 52.23 -39.51 42.32
C THR A 190 52.57 -38.38 41.37
N VAL A 191 52.98 -38.68 40.14
CA VAL A 191 53.44 -37.70 39.12
C VAL A 191 52.34 -36.70 38.79
N ARG A 192 51.10 -37.09 38.99
CA ARG A 192 49.93 -36.28 38.64
C ARG A 192 49.82 -34.95 39.42
N PRO A 193 50.02 -34.86 40.74
CA PRO A 193 50.05 -33.58 41.46
C PRO A 193 51.15 -32.63 40.97
N LEU A 194 52.33 -33.13 40.62
CA LEU A 194 53.39 -32.30 40.06
C LEU A 194 53.07 -31.77 38.65
N ILE A 195 52.41 -32.57 37.83
CA ILE A 195 51.93 -32.13 36.53
C ILE A 195 50.93 -31.03 36.73
N LEU A 196 50.00 -31.20 37.66
CA LEU A 196 48.94 -30.17 37.94
C LEU A 196 49.56 -28.90 38.52
N ASP A 197 50.62 -28.98 39.38
CA ASP A 197 51.33 -27.79 39.82
C ASP A 197 51.86 -26.98 38.62
N GLY A 198 52.56 -27.65 37.71
CA GLY A 198 53.08 -27.00 36.51
C GLY A 198 51.98 -26.39 35.61
N MET A 199 50.84 -27.10 35.45
CA MET A 199 49.70 -26.61 34.69
C MET A 199 49.05 -25.42 35.38
N ILE A 200 48.89 -25.45 36.71
CA ILE A 200 48.31 -24.34 37.48
C ILE A 200 49.17 -23.08 37.33
N ARG A 201 50.51 -23.22 37.51
CA ARG A 201 51.46 -22.09 37.35
C ARG A 201 51.39 -21.52 35.93
N SER A 202 51.38 -22.37 34.91
CA SER A 202 51.24 -21.91 33.53
C SER A 202 49.91 -21.13 33.31
N THR A 203 48.81 -21.60 33.89
CA THR A 203 47.50 -20.93 33.79
C THR A 203 47.51 -19.60 34.54
N LEU A 204 48.19 -19.51 35.70
CA LEU A 204 48.34 -18.23 36.41
C LEU A 204 49.13 -17.20 35.58
N GLU A 205 50.28 -17.61 35.01
CA GLU A 205 51.09 -16.75 34.14
C GLU A 205 50.27 -16.25 32.92
N GLU A 206 49.38 -17.09 32.38
CA GLU A 206 48.48 -16.71 31.30
C GLU A 206 47.48 -15.68 31.78
N ILE A 207 46.84 -15.84 32.96
CA ILE A 207 45.91 -14.89 33.55
C ILE A 207 46.57 -13.53 33.78
N GLU A 208 47.79 -13.51 34.38
CA GLU A 208 48.53 -12.28 34.64
C GLU A 208 48.89 -11.55 33.32
N ARG A 209 49.29 -12.32 32.29
CA ARG A 209 49.60 -11.80 30.97
C ARG A 209 48.39 -11.17 30.34
N ASP A 210 47.25 -11.85 30.37
CA ASP A 210 45.98 -11.38 29.80
C ASP A 210 45.45 -10.17 30.57
N ALA A 211 45.51 -10.20 31.90
CA ALA A 211 45.16 -9.02 32.72
C ALA A 211 46.05 -7.82 32.37
N SER A 212 47.37 -8.02 32.27
CA SER A 212 48.29 -6.97 31.85
C SER A 212 48.03 -6.46 30.43
N ALA A 213 47.63 -7.33 29.53
CA ALA A 213 47.28 -6.99 28.16
C ALA A 213 45.97 -6.20 28.11
N SER A 214 44.96 -6.60 28.90
CA SER A 214 43.69 -5.87 29.01
C SER A 214 43.87 -4.44 29.55
N TYR A 215 44.78 -4.27 30.53
CA TYR A 215 45.09 -2.95 31.09
C TYR A 215 45.74 -2.02 30.06
N ARG A 216 46.59 -2.57 29.17
CA ARG A 216 47.18 -1.78 28.07
C ARG A 216 46.16 -1.43 26.96
N GLY A 217 45.16 -2.27 26.77
CA GLY A 217 44.07 -2.02 25.80
C GLY A 217 43.05 -1.02 26.30
N SER A 218 42.91 -0.85 27.61
CA SER A 218 41.90 0.02 28.21
C SER A 218 42.27 1.49 28.13
N VAL A 219 41.30 2.31 27.74
CA VAL A 219 41.46 3.77 27.63
C VAL A 219 41.54 4.45 28.99
N ASP A 220 40.98 3.85 30.04
CA ASP A 220 41.02 4.35 31.40
C ASP A 220 41.71 3.38 32.36
N ASN A 221 42.32 3.91 33.46
CA ASN A 221 42.98 3.09 34.49
C ASN A 221 41.98 2.39 35.44
N ARG A 222 40.68 2.44 35.15
CA ARG A 222 39.67 1.85 36.02
C ARG A 222 39.75 0.34 36.03
N LEU A 223 39.87 -0.29 34.86
CA LEU A 223 39.95 -1.72 34.70
C LEU A 223 41.09 -2.28 35.57
N ARG A 224 42.29 -1.68 35.48
CA ARG A 224 43.43 -2.04 36.30
C ARG A 224 43.15 -1.88 37.79
N ARG A 225 42.62 -0.74 38.23
CA ARG A 225 42.33 -0.49 39.65
C ARG A 225 41.30 -1.46 40.21
N THR A 226 40.39 -1.97 39.41
CA THR A 226 39.35 -2.88 39.85
C THR A 226 39.83 -4.33 39.85
N LEU A 227 40.53 -4.79 38.80
CA LEU A 227 40.92 -6.20 38.64
C LEU A 227 42.26 -6.56 39.33
N ASP A 228 43.25 -5.67 39.26
CA ASP A 228 44.62 -5.94 39.73
C ASP A 228 44.67 -6.45 41.19
N PRO A 229 43.94 -5.88 42.17
CA PRO A 229 43.96 -6.39 43.54
C PRO A 229 43.43 -7.83 43.69
N TYR A 230 42.38 -8.18 42.92
CA TYR A 230 41.79 -9.52 42.98
C TYR A 230 42.63 -10.56 42.26
N ILE A 231 43.22 -10.21 41.12
CA ILE A 231 44.16 -11.10 40.40
C ILE A 231 45.38 -11.33 41.26
N ALA A 232 45.97 -10.28 41.84
CA ALA A 232 47.16 -10.42 42.71
C ALA A 232 46.85 -11.24 43.99
N SER A 233 45.69 -11.05 44.63
CA SER A 233 45.25 -11.87 45.78
C SER A 233 45.11 -13.35 45.40
N MET A 234 44.46 -13.62 44.26
CA MET A 234 44.30 -14.98 43.75
C MET A 234 45.64 -15.65 43.45
N VAL A 235 46.56 -14.96 42.75
CA VAL A 235 47.90 -15.46 42.45
C VAL A 235 48.61 -15.81 43.73
N SER A 236 48.68 -14.90 44.70
CA SER A 236 49.33 -15.14 46.00
C SER A 236 48.69 -16.29 46.77
N ALA A 237 47.35 -16.44 46.73
CA ALA A 237 46.66 -17.54 47.40
C ALA A 237 46.99 -18.90 46.75
N VAL A 238 46.99 -18.92 45.38
CA VAL A 238 47.34 -20.16 44.65
C VAL A 238 48.77 -20.56 44.87
N GLU A 239 49.73 -19.61 44.85
CA GLU A 239 51.17 -19.90 45.16
C GLU A 239 51.33 -20.45 46.56
N ALA A 240 50.67 -19.81 47.55
CA ALA A 240 50.71 -20.32 48.92
C ALA A 240 50.15 -21.74 49.08
N TYR A 241 49.08 -22.05 48.32
CA TYR A 241 48.49 -23.39 48.29
C TYR A 241 49.42 -24.41 47.66
N LEU A 242 50.06 -24.07 46.55
CA LEU A 242 51.05 -24.97 45.89
C LEU A 242 52.33 -25.21 46.78
N GLU A 243 52.78 -24.17 47.49
CA GLU A 243 53.85 -24.31 48.45
C GLU A 243 53.44 -25.20 49.64
N ALA A 244 52.25 -24.99 50.20
CA ALA A 244 51.70 -25.85 51.26
C ALA A 244 51.53 -27.30 50.79
N MET A 245 51.14 -27.55 49.58
CA MET A 245 51.11 -28.87 48.96
C MET A 245 52.49 -29.49 48.87
N GLY A 246 53.51 -28.72 48.36
CA GLY A 246 54.89 -29.21 48.25
C GLY A 246 55.48 -29.57 49.58
N SER A 247 55.26 -28.83 50.64
CA SER A 247 55.72 -29.10 52.01
C SER A 247 54.98 -30.26 52.68
N ASN A 248 53.70 -30.47 52.34
CA ASN A 248 52.89 -31.53 52.92
C ASN A 248 52.96 -32.88 52.19
N LEU A 249 53.57 -32.99 51.02
CA LEU A 249 53.86 -34.29 50.37
C LEU A 249 54.67 -35.26 51.25
N GLY A 250 55.07 -34.83 52.45
CA GLY A 250 55.75 -35.64 53.45
C GLY A 250 55.31 -35.50 54.92
N ALA A 251 54.29 -34.67 55.23
CA ALA A 251 53.84 -34.35 56.58
C ALA A 251 52.31 -34.35 56.70
N SER A 252 51.76 -34.76 57.87
CA SER A 252 50.30 -34.96 58.12
C SER A 252 49.57 -33.70 58.55
N ASP A 253 49.83 -32.51 58.03
CA ASP A 253 49.10 -31.32 58.39
C ASP A 253 48.02 -30.97 57.33
N SER A 254 46.92 -31.75 57.34
CA SER A 254 45.78 -31.55 56.43
C SER A 254 45.01 -30.25 56.68
N ALA A 255 45.09 -29.72 57.90
CA ALA A 255 44.29 -28.53 58.24
C ALA A 255 44.80 -27.23 57.60
N SER A 256 46.15 -27.08 57.52
CA SER A 256 46.75 -25.91 56.85
C SER A 256 46.52 -25.94 55.33
N LEU A 257 46.53 -27.14 54.74
CA LEU A 257 46.26 -27.32 53.32
C LEU A 257 44.78 -26.99 52.98
N ASP A 258 43.84 -27.48 53.78
CA ASP A 258 42.43 -27.20 53.60
C ASP A 258 42.13 -25.71 53.79
N GLN A 259 42.79 -25.02 54.69
CA GLN A 259 42.65 -23.56 54.85
C GLN A 259 43.22 -22.81 53.64
N SER A 260 44.38 -23.21 53.13
CA SER A 260 44.95 -22.61 51.93
C SER A 260 44.11 -22.86 50.70
N TYR A 261 43.55 -24.07 50.57
CA TYR A 261 42.59 -24.40 49.50
C TYR A 261 41.33 -23.51 49.57
N ALA A 262 40.72 -23.38 50.75
CA ALA A 262 39.52 -22.54 50.90
C ALA A 262 39.77 -21.09 50.48
N ARG A 263 40.96 -20.55 50.85
CA ARG A 263 41.39 -19.20 50.43
C ARG A 263 41.54 -19.09 48.93
N VAL A 264 42.19 -20.09 48.29
CA VAL A 264 42.34 -20.11 46.82
C VAL A 264 41.00 -20.09 46.13
N VAL A 265 40.02 -20.92 46.57
CA VAL A 265 38.70 -20.98 45.97
C VAL A 265 37.97 -19.65 46.16
N ASP A 266 38.03 -19.02 47.34
CA ASP A 266 37.38 -17.74 47.60
C ASP A 266 38.00 -16.61 46.76
N ASP A 267 39.34 -16.53 46.70
CA ASP A 267 40.03 -15.48 45.93
C ASP A 267 39.84 -15.68 44.41
N ALA A 268 39.87 -16.91 43.91
CA ALA A 268 39.65 -17.21 42.50
C ALA A 268 38.19 -16.93 42.07
N LEU A 269 37.22 -17.29 42.91
CA LEU A 269 35.82 -16.93 42.66
C LEU A 269 35.58 -15.43 42.75
N GLY A 270 36.25 -14.71 43.65
CA GLY A 270 36.23 -13.26 43.77
C GLY A 270 36.82 -12.57 42.54
N ALA A 271 37.98 -13.10 42.07
CA ALA A 271 38.58 -12.63 40.83
C ALA A 271 37.67 -12.87 39.63
N TRP A 272 36.98 -14.03 39.58
CA TRP A 272 36.00 -14.30 38.52
C TRP A 272 34.83 -13.33 38.55
N GLU A 273 34.22 -13.14 39.73
CA GLU A 273 33.09 -12.21 39.89
C GLU A 273 33.44 -10.78 39.47
N THR A 274 34.62 -10.31 39.89
CA THR A 274 35.11 -8.98 39.56
C THR A 274 35.42 -8.85 38.06
N SER A 275 36.08 -9.86 37.47
CA SER A 275 36.39 -9.90 36.04
C SER A 275 35.11 -9.93 35.22
N GLN A 276 34.10 -10.71 35.62
CA GLN A 276 32.80 -10.78 34.96
C GLN A 276 32.06 -9.45 35.07
N GLY A 277 32.07 -8.80 36.23
CA GLY A 277 31.47 -7.48 36.43
C GLY A 277 32.10 -6.39 35.54
N GLU A 278 33.44 -6.42 35.40
CA GLU A 278 34.15 -5.49 34.50
C GLU A 278 33.91 -5.83 33.03
N LEU A 279 33.78 -7.10 32.66
CA LEU A 279 33.37 -7.52 31.33
C LEU A 279 31.99 -6.99 30.97
N ASP A 280 31.02 -7.21 31.86
CA ASP A 280 29.64 -6.68 31.67
C ASP A 280 29.66 -5.17 31.52
N ARG A 281 30.49 -4.46 32.30
CA ARG A 281 30.64 -3.00 32.20
C ARG A 281 31.21 -2.59 30.83
N LEU A 282 32.28 -3.25 30.39
CA LEU A 282 32.94 -2.97 29.11
C LEU A 282 31.94 -3.19 27.94
N LEU A 283 31.26 -4.33 27.91
CA LEU A 283 30.29 -4.67 26.90
C LEU A 283 29.08 -3.70 26.89
N ASN A 284 28.56 -3.34 28.08
CA ASN A 284 27.48 -2.36 28.19
C ASN A 284 27.93 -0.95 27.78
N THR A 285 29.15 -0.56 28.10
CA THR A 285 29.73 0.71 27.66
C THR A 285 29.83 0.75 26.13
N ARG A 286 30.34 -0.34 25.54
CA ARG A 286 30.43 -0.50 24.09
C ARG A 286 29.04 -0.44 23.44
N LEU A 287 28.06 -1.17 23.99
CA LEU A 287 26.69 -1.15 23.52
C LEU A 287 26.09 0.26 23.56
N SER A 288 26.26 0.96 24.67
CA SER A 288 25.78 2.33 24.85
C SER A 288 26.45 3.30 23.87
N ASN A 289 27.75 3.16 23.62
CA ASN A 289 28.50 3.94 22.65
C ASN A 289 28.01 3.68 21.20
N LEU A 290 27.76 2.41 20.84
CA LEU A 290 27.21 2.06 19.54
C LEU A 290 25.81 2.61 19.34
N LEU A 291 24.94 2.49 20.35
CA LEU A 291 23.60 3.06 20.34
C LEU A 291 23.66 4.60 20.29
N GLY A 292 24.54 5.22 21.08
CA GLY A 292 24.73 6.68 21.06
C GLY A 292 25.19 7.17 19.68
N LYS A 293 26.15 6.50 19.06
CA LYS A 293 26.60 6.81 17.69
C LYS A 293 25.48 6.60 16.66
N LEU A 294 24.70 5.52 16.80
CA LEU A 294 23.55 5.27 15.94
C LEU A 294 22.50 6.38 16.05
N HIS A 295 22.09 6.71 17.29
CA HIS A 295 21.11 7.76 17.54
C HIS A 295 21.61 9.13 17.06
N GLY A 296 22.86 9.48 17.34
CA GLY A 296 23.47 10.72 16.86
C GLY A 296 23.47 10.82 15.35
N SER A 297 23.85 9.74 14.66
CA SER A 297 23.84 9.68 13.20
C SER A 297 22.41 9.73 12.62
N LEU A 298 21.44 9.05 13.25
CA LEU A 298 20.04 9.11 12.85
C LEU A 298 19.44 10.51 13.04
N LEU A 299 19.78 11.19 14.15
CA LEU A 299 19.37 12.58 14.40
C LEU A 299 19.95 13.51 13.34
N LEU A 300 21.25 13.37 13.02
CA LEU A 300 21.88 14.18 11.99
C LEU A 300 21.24 13.95 10.60
N ASN A 301 21.04 12.68 10.23
CA ASN A 301 20.39 12.34 8.96
C ASN A 301 18.92 12.82 8.94
N GLY A 302 18.20 12.72 10.05
CA GLY A 302 16.84 13.26 10.20
C GLY A 302 16.80 14.79 10.04
N LEU A 303 17.77 15.49 10.60
CA LEU A 303 17.92 16.94 10.46
C LEU A 303 18.23 17.32 9.01
N LEU A 304 19.15 16.61 8.36
CA LEU A 304 19.48 16.82 6.94
C LEU A 304 18.29 16.52 6.04
N ALA A 305 17.53 15.44 6.31
CA ALA A 305 16.31 15.11 5.59
C ALA A 305 15.24 16.19 5.78
N SER A 306 15.05 16.65 7.01
CA SER A 306 14.09 17.72 7.33
C SER A 306 14.45 19.03 6.64
N LEU A 307 15.74 19.39 6.63
CA LEU A 307 16.26 20.56 5.92
C LEU A 307 16.04 20.43 4.43
N SER A 308 16.30 19.25 3.88
CA SER A 308 16.08 18.95 2.44
C SER A 308 14.60 19.07 2.07
N ILE A 309 13.71 18.53 2.90
CA ILE A 309 12.25 18.64 2.71
C ILE A 309 11.82 20.09 2.81
N ALA A 310 12.32 20.83 3.81
CA ALA A 310 12.01 22.25 3.97
C ALA A 310 12.45 23.05 2.74
N LEU A 311 13.67 22.80 2.24
CA LEU A 311 14.18 23.44 1.03
C LEU A 311 13.35 23.07 -0.20
N ALA A 312 12.95 21.79 -0.33
CA ALA A 312 12.07 21.33 -1.40
C ALA A 312 10.69 22.02 -1.35
N VAL A 313 10.11 22.15 -0.14
CA VAL A 313 8.84 22.84 0.08
C VAL A 313 8.95 24.33 -0.25
N ILE A 314 10.03 24.99 0.20
CA ILE A 314 10.31 26.40 -0.12
C ILE A 314 10.41 26.58 -1.63
N THR A 315 11.25 25.76 -2.30
CA THR A 315 11.42 25.80 -3.75
C THR A 315 10.10 25.52 -4.48
N TYR A 316 9.33 24.54 -4.00
CA TYR A 316 8.01 24.26 -4.58
C TYR A 316 7.06 25.44 -4.45
N ARG A 317 7.00 26.08 -3.26
CA ARG A 317 6.08 27.20 -3.00
C ARG A 317 6.48 28.47 -3.72
N HIS A 318 7.77 28.78 -3.78
CA HIS A 318 8.27 30.04 -4.34
C HIS A 318 8.60 29.99 -5.84
N ILE A 319 8.92 28.80 -6.38
CA ILE A 319 9.30 28.66 -7.77
C ILE A 319 8.27 27.81 -8.55
N VAL A 320 8.05 26.57 -8.12
CA VAL A 320 7.28 25.60 -8.93
C VAL A 320 5.79 25.96 -8.98
N ARG A 321 5.20 26.27 -7.82
CA ARG A 321 3.77 26.58 -7.72
C ARG A 321 3.39 27.85 -8.48
N PRO A 322 4.12 28.97 -8.37
CA PRO A 322 3.83 30.15 -9.19
C PRO A 322 4.02 29.93 -10.69
N LEU A 323 5.09 29.23 -11.09
CA LEU A 323 5.31 28.89 -12.50
C LEU A 323 4.18 28.03 -13.07
N ARG A 324 3.70 27.03 -12.32
CA ARG A 324 2.53 26.22 -12.74
C ARG A 324 1.24 27.03 -12.79
N LYS A 325 1.08 28.01 -11.90
CA LYS A 325 -0.08 28.91 -11.97
C LYS A 325 -0.01 29.76 -13.23
N LEU A 326 1.16 30.30 -13.57
CA LEU A 326 1.36 31.05 -14.80
C LEU A 326 1.14 30.17 -16.05
N GLU A 327 1.66 28.92 -16.04
CA GLU A 327 1.44 27.95 -17.13
C GLU A 327 -0.07 27.68 -17.32
N ARG A 328 -0.79 27.35 -16.23
CA ARG A 328 -2.24 27.11 -16.28
C ARG A 328 -3.02 28.34 -16.73
N LEU A 329 -2.66 29.49 -16.21
CA LEU A 329 -3.29 30.74 -16.62
C LEU A 329 -3.04 31.02 -18.11
N ALA A 330 -1.84 30.73 -18.61
CA ALA A 330 -1.54 30.84 -20.04
C ALA A 330 -2.34 29.84 -20.89
N ASP A 331 -2.48 28.59 -20.41
CA ASP A 331 -3.31 27.59 -21.08
C ASP A 331 -4.81 27.97 -21.03
N GLU A 332 -5.30 28.44 -19.89
CA GLU A 332 -6.67 28.93 -19.72
C GLU A 332 -6.96 30.12 -20.64
N VAL A 333 -6.05 31.09 -20.70
CA VAL A 333 -6.16 32.20 -21.65
C VAL A 333 -6.16 31.70 -23.09
N ARG A 334 -5.34 30.71 -23.42
CA ARG A 334 -5.29 30.12 -24.76
C ARG A 334 -6.60 29.43 -25.15
N GLU A 335 -7.20 28.68 -24.20
CA GLU A 335 -8.43 27.92 -24.44
C GLU A 335 -9.67 28.80 -24.39
N THR A 336 -9.78 29.65 -23.37
CA THR A 336 -10.94 30.52 -23.14
C THR A 336 -10.87 31.83 -23.92
N LYS A 337 -9.67 32.25 -24.30
CA LYS A 337 -9.37 33.57 -24.87
C LYS A 337 -9.84 34.74 -23.98
N ASP A 338 -9.91 34.48 -22.67
CA ASP A 338 -10.20 35.52 -21.68
C ASP A 338 -8.92 36.21 -21.26
N TYR A 339 -8.65 37.36 -21.85
CA TYR A 339 -7.47 38.17 -21.58
C TYR A 339 -7.61 39.06 -20.34
N ASN A 340 -8.73 38.99 -19.60
CA ASN A 340 -8.95 39.70 -18.33
C ASN A 340 -8.38 38.94 -17.13
N LEU A 341 -8.05 37.68 -17.32
CA LEU A 341 -7.40 36.88 -16.28
C LEU A 341 -6.06 37.50 -15.86
N ARG A 342 -5.77 37.49 -14.56
CA ARG A 342 -4.52 38.02 -14.01
C ARG A 342 -3.97 37.08 -12.94
N THR A 343 -2.65 37.04 -12.85
CA THR A 343 -1.99 36.39 -11.73
C THR A 343 -1.80 37.38 -10.58
N ASN A 344 -2.18 36.98 -9.37
CA ASN A 344 -1.97 37.77 -8.15
C ASN A 344 -0.63 37.42 -7.46
N TYR A 345 0.36 36.89 -8.22
CA TYR A 345 1.65 36.56 -7.65
C TYR A 345 2.56 37.78 -7.70
N GLU A 346 2.77 38.36 -6.51
CA GLU A 346 3.67 39.50 -6.32
C GLU A 346 4.95 39.01 -5.63
N SER A 347 6.08 39.15 -6.30
CA SER A 347 7.41 38.90 -5.75
C SER A 347 8.41 39.79 -6.46
N ARG A 348 9.49 40.15 -5.77
CA ARG A 348 10.61 40.93 -6.35
C ARG A 348 11.60 40.04 -7.11
N GLU A 349 11.47 38.74 -7.04
CA GLU A 349 12.33 37.75 -7.68
C GLU A 349 11.96 37.56 -9.17
N GLU A 350 12.72 36.73 -9.89
CA GLU A 350 12.57 36.48 -11.33
C GLU A 350 11.16 36.04 -11.70
N VAL A 351 10.55 35.18 -10.88
CA VAL A 351 9.20 34.68 -11.12
C VAL A 351 8.15 35.78 -10.95
N GLY A 352 8.36 36.70 -9.99
CA GLY A 352 7.50 37.87 -9.81
C GLY A 352 7.59 38.83 -10.98
N ARG A 353 8.80 39.10 -11.48
CA ARG A 353 9.00 39.93 -12.70
C ARG A 353 8.33 39.31 -13.92
N LEU A 354 8.40 37.96 -14.06
CA LEU A 354 7.72 37.25 -15.13
C LEU A 354 6.19 37.39 -15.00
N ALA A 355 5.65 37.29 -13.78
CA ALA A 355 4.23 37.47 -13.53
C ALA A 355 3.74 38.88 -13.90
N ILE A 356 4.50 39.92 -13.57
CA ILE A 356 4.21 41.32 -13.93
C ILE A 356 4.22 41.48 -15.45
N ALA A 357 5.27 40.99 -16.12
CA ALA A 357 5.37 41.06 -17.59
C ALA A 357 4.22 40.31 -18.28
N PHE A 358 3.83 39.15 -17.73
CA PHE A 358 2.71 38.36 -18.22
C PHE A 358 1.37 39.11 -18.08
N ASN A 359 1.12 39.73 -16.91
CA ASN A 359 -0.05 40.56 -16.70
C ASN A 359 -0.11 41.80 -17.65
N ALA A 360 1.03 42.40 -17.90
CA ALA A 360 1.12 43.52 -18.86
C ALA A 360 0.79 43.07 -20.28
N MET A 361 1.32 41.93 -20.70
CA MET A 361 0.99 41.36 -22.03
C MET A 361 -0.52 41.01 -22.13
N LEU A 362 -1.12 40.46 -21.10
CA LEU A 362 -2.55 40.17 -21.09
C LEU A 362 -3.40 41.46 -21.13
N ALA A 363 -2.94 42.54 -20.52
CA ALA A 363 -3.62 43.83 -20.60
C ALA A 363 -3.63 44.36 -22.04
N GLU A 364 -2.50 44.31 -22.73
CA GLU A 364 -2.39 44.73 -24.13
C GLU A 364 -3.27 43.85 -25.05
N LEU A 365 -3.30 42.52 -24.81
CA LEU A 365 -4.15 41.60 -25.55
C LEU A 365 -5.64 41.85 -25.30
N SER A 366 -6.01 42.16 -24.05
CA SER A 366 -7.41 42.49 -23.68
C SER A 366 -7.87 43.74 -24.42
N GLU A 367 -7.04 44.82 -24.42
CA GLU A 367 -7.37 46.06 -25.17
C GLU A 367 -7.46 45.79 -26.67
N ALA A 368 -6.55 44.99 -27.23
CA ALA A 368 -6.59 44.66 -28.65
C ALA A 368 -7.85 43.87 -29.01
N ARG A 369 -8.24 42.92 -28.12
CA ARG A 369 -9.45 42.10 -28.32
C ARG A 369 -10.74 42.89 -28.18
N GLU A 370 -10.81 43.84 -27.24
CA GLU A 370 -11.93 44.74 -27.12
C GLU A 370 -12.11 45.61 -28.39
N ARG A 371 -11.01 46.11 -28.94
CA ARG A 371 -11.08 46.87 -30.21
C ARG A 371 -11.56 45.98 -31.37
N GLU A 372 -11.04 44.74 -31.47
CA GLU A 372 -11.44 43.77 -32.49
C GLU A 372 -12.93 43.41 -32.34
N SER A 373 -13.36 43.11 -31.08
CA SER A 373 -14.76 42.76 -30.78
C SER A 373 -15.73 43.92 -31.08
N ALA A 374 -15.32 45.16 -30.80
CA ALA A 374 -16.12 46.33 -31.14
C ALA A 374 -16.27 46.48 -32.65
N GLU A 375 -15.21 46.20 -33.42
CA GLU A 375 -15.25 46.24 -34.89
C GLU A 375 -16.10 45.11 -35.47
N GLU A 376 -15.95 43.85 -34.91
CA GLU A 376 -16.79 42.72 -35.28
C GLU A 376 -18.27 42.96 -34.96
N ALA A 377 -18.57 43.52 -33.77
CA ALA A 377 -19.94 43.89 -33.40
C ALA A 377 -20.55 44.91 -34.39
N ARG A 378 -19.72 45.87 -34.86
CA ARG A 378 -20.13 46.85 -35.86
C ARG A 378 -20.42 46.21 -37.22
N ILE A 379 -19.51 45.27 -37.64
CA ILE A 379 -19.72 44.50 -38.88
C ILE A 379 -20.97 43.59 -38.74
N ALA A 380 -21.12 42.90 -37.60
CA ALA A 380 -22.29 42.04 -37.35
C ALA A 380 -23.60 42.81 -37.34
N ALA A 381 -23.62 44.00 -36.75
CA ALA A 381 -24.80 44.88 -36.78
C ALA A 381 -25.17 45.28 -38.21
N MET A 382 -24.18 45.60 -39.04
CA MET A 382 -24.38 45.91 -40.44
C MET A 382 -24.90 44.72 -41.26
N GLN A 383 -24.34 43.51 -40.99
CA GLN A 383 -24.78 42.26 -41.63
C GLN A 383 -26.17 41.83 -41.17
N ALA A 384 -26.51 42.02 -39.86
CA ALA A 384 -27.83 41.74 -39.34
C ALA A 384 -28.92 42.61 -40.01
N GLU A 385 -28.61 43.87 -40.24
CA GLU A 385 -29.52 44.77 -40.95
C GLU A 385 -29.68 44.37 -42.43
N LEU A 386 -28.59 44.00 -43.10
CA LEU A 386 -28.65 43.45 -44.44
C LEU A 386 -29.46 42.16 -44.53
N THR A 387 -29.27 41.26 -43.53
CA THR A 387 -30.03 39.99 -43.46
C THR A 387 -31.51 40.21 -43.16
N ARG A 388 -31.82 41.22 -42.33
CA ARG A 388 -33.23 41.64 -42.06
C ARG A 388 -33.90 42.09 -43.33
N VAL A 389 -33.23 42.90 -44.10
CA VAL A 389 -33.76 43.41 -45.41
C VAL A 389 -33.95 42.22 -46.37
N ALA A 390 -32.94 41.35 -46.53
CA ALA A 390 -33.02 40.17 -47.40
C ALA A 390 -34.15 39.21 -46.99
N ARG A 391 -34.36 38.98 -45.67
CA ARG A 391 -35.40 38.09 -45.15
C ARG A 391 -36.83 38.63 -45.39
N VAL A 392 -37.02 39.93 -45.28
CA VAL A 392 -38.31 40.59 -45.61
C VAL A 392 -38.62 40.44 -47.10
N THR A 393 -37.62 40.49 -47.95
CA THR A 393 -37.79 40.32 -49.41
C THR A 393 -38.15 38.86 -49.77
N THR A 394 -37.44 37.88 -49.21
CA THR A 394 -37.68 36.44 -49.46
C THR A 394 -38.98 35.96 -48.86
N MET A 395 -39.44 36.55 -47.72
CA MET A 395 -40.74 36.24 -47.11
C MET A 395 -41.93 36.71 -47.94
N GLY A 396 -41.72 37.78 -48.68
CA GLY A 396 -42.70 38.25 -49.65
C GLY A 396 -42.95 37.24 -50.79
N GLU A 397 -41.91 36.62 -51.29
CA GLU A 397 -41.96 35.62 -52.36
C GLU A 397 -42.50 34.25 -51.88
N MET A 398 -42.13 33.81 -50.65
CA MET A 398 -42.60 32.52 -50.08
C MET A 398 -44.01 32.57 -49.52
N THR A 399 -44.54 33.71 -49.15
CA THR A 399 -45.95 33.86 -48.64
C THR A 399 -46.95 33.32 -49.62
N ALA A 400 -46.73 33.51 -50.92
CA ALA A 400 -47.62 32.99 -51.97
C ALA A 400 -47.60 31.46 -52.07
N SER A 401 -46.42 30.81 -51.89
CA SER A 401 -46.31 29.37 -51.94
C SER A 401 -46.89 28.68 -50.67
N ILE A 402 -46.64 29.24 -49.50
CA ILE A 402 -47.20 28.76 -48.22
C ILE A 402 -48.76 28.89 -48.24
N ALA A 403 -49.24 30.01 -48.68
CA ALA A 403 -50.71 30.21 -48.83
C ALA A 403 -51.33 29.19 -49.82
N HIS A 404 -50.62 28.88 -50.89
CA HIS A 404 -51.03 27.88 -51.85
C HIS A 404 -51.10 26.47 -51.28
N GLU A 405 -50.05 26.06 -50.56
CA GLU A 405 -49.96 24.73 -49.95
C GLU A 405 -50.90 24.49 -48.76
N ILE A 406 -51.27 25.53 -48.01
CA ILE A 406 -52.34 25.45 -47.00
C ILE A 406 -53.70 25.45 -47.62
N ASN A 407 -53.91 26.23 -48.67
CA ASN A 407 -55.21 26.33 -49.32
C ASN A 407 -55.60 25.05 -50.08
N GLN A 408 -54.64 24.26 -50.56
CA GLN A 408 -54.91 22.98 -51.26
C GLN A 408 -55.68 21.97 -50.39
N PRO A 409 -55.21 21.54 -49.21
CA PRO A 409 -55.94 20.61 -48.36
C PRO A 409 -57.23 21.22 -47.82
N LEU A 410 -57.28 22.53 -47.53
CA LEU A 410 -58.49 23.20 -47.11
C LEU A 410 -59.56 23.21 -48.21
N ALA A 411 -59.19 23.46 -49.47
CA ALA A 411 -60.07 23.36 -50.60
C ALA A 411 -60.56 21.91 -50.81
N ALA A 412 -59.68 20.91 -50.62
CA ALA A 412 -60.08 19.52 -50.67
C ALA A 412 -61.05 19.13 -49.55
N VAL A 413 -60.90 19.65 -48.33
CA VAL A 413 -61.84 19.49 -47.19
C VAL A 413 -63.20 20.04 -47.56
N VAL A 414 -63.29 21.30 -48.10
CA VAL A 414 -64.52 21.94 -48.48
C VAL A 414 -65.22 21.23 -49.65
N ASN A 415 -64.44 20.82 -50.67
CA ASN A 415 -65.00 20.10 -51.83
C ASN A 415 -65.57 18.73 -51.44
N ASN A 416 -64.80 17.99 -50.58
CA ASN A 416 -65.25 16.70 -50.06
C ASN A 416 -66.51 16.88 -49.18
N ALA A 417 -66.58 17.91 -48.33
CA ALA A 417 -67.76 18.21 -47.52
C ALA A 417 -69.02 18.46 -48.41
N ASN A 418 -68.86 19.29 -49.44
CA ASN A 418 -69.94 19.55 -50.41
C ASN A 418 -70.32 18.28 -51.19
N ALA A 419 -69.39 17.41 -51.52
CA ALA A 419 -69.69 16.13 -52.16
C ALA A 419 -70.41 15.16 -51.20
N GLY A 420 -70.07 15.17 -49.93
CA GLY A 420 -70.73 14.41 -48.87
C GLY A 420 -72.19 14.81 -48.68
N LEU A 421 -72.43 16.11 -48.63
CA LEU A 421 -73.78 16.63 -48.56
C LEU A 421 -74.63 16.20 -49.76
N ARG A 422 -74.12 16.30 -50.99
CA ARG A 422 -74.82 15.85 -52.20
C ARG A 422 -75.15 14.36 -52.17
N TRP A 423 -74.32 13.49 -51.60
CA TRP A 423 -74.63 12.08 -51.50
C TRP A 423 -75.63 11.75 -50.40
N LEU A 424 -75.77 12.61 -49.38
CA LEU A 424 -76.83 12.53 -48.38
C LEU A 424 -78.22 12.98 -48.95
N ASP A 425 -78.21 13.93 -49.85
CA ASP A 425 -79.46 14.46 -50.50
C ASP A 425 -80.02 13.50 -51.56
N HIS A 426 -79.32 12.42 -51.92
CA HIS A 426 -79.84 11.38 -52.81
C HIS A 426 -81.00 10.61 -52.15
N GLN A 427 -81.95 10.20 -52.94
CA GLN A 427 -83.00 9.31 -52.46
C GLN A 427 -82.90 7.93 -53.13
N PRO A 428 -82.54 6.86 -52.37
CA PRO A 428 -82.21 6.85 -50.95
C PRO A 428 -80.74 7.39 -50.70
N PRO A 429 -80.48 7.97 -49.51
CA PRO A 429 -79.14 8.50 -49.15
C PRO A 429 -78.03 7.44 -49.24
N ASN A 430 -76.92 7.81 -49.88
CA ASN A 430 -75.80 6.89 -49.98
C ASN A 430 -74.83 7.07 -48.82
N VAL A 431 -75.12 6.40 -47.68
CA VAL A 431 -74.38 6.50 -46.41
C VAL A 431 -72.92 5.99 -46.56
N GLU A 432 -72.67 4.95 -47.34
CA GLU A 432 -71.38 4.35 -47.54
C GLU A 432 -70.40 5.33 -48.24
N ARG A 433 -70.83 5.96 -49.31
CA ARG A 433 -70.05 6.99 -50.00
C ARG A 433 -69.86 8.25 -49.15
N THR A 434 -70.84 8.64 -48.37
CA THR A 434 -70.68 9.75 -47.44
C THR A 434 -69.65 9.45 -46.37
N ARG A 435 -69.63 8.26 -45.82
CA ARG A 435 -68.63 7.81 -44.85
C ARG A 435 -67.17 7.85 -45.42
N SER A 436 -67.06 7.37 -46.68
CA SER A 436 -65.76 7.43 -47.38
C SER A 436 -65.25 8.87 -47.56
N ILE A 437 -66.17 9.79 -47.86
CA ILE A 437 -65.89 11.23 -48.04
C ILE A 437 -65.51 11.88 -46.70
N LEU A 438 -66.22 11.56 -45.61
CA LEU A 438 -65.85 12.05 -44.25
C LEU A 438 -64.46 11.60 -43.84
N MET A 439 -64.07 10.37 -44.17
CA MET A 439 -62.70 9.89 -43.91
C MET A 439 -61.68 10.70 -44.72
N ARG A 440 -61.92 11.07 -45.95
CA ARG A 440 -61.04 11.96 -46.72
C ARG A 440 -60.91 13.34 -46.08
N ILE A 441 -62.05 13.93 -45.58
CA ILE A 441 -62.01 15.20 -44.86
C ILE A 441 -61.10 15.14 -43.64
N ILE A 442 -61.20 14.06 -42.86
CA ILE A 442 -60.33 13.85 -41.67
C ILE A 442 -58.85 13.78 -42.08
N ASN A 443 -58.56 13.07 -43.15
CA ASN A 443 -57.15 12.93 -43.62
C ASN A 443 -56.60 14.27 -44.15
N GLU A 444 -57.39 15.03 -44.94
CA GLU A 444 -56.95 16.33 -45.44
C GLU A 444 -56.82 17.39 -44.33
N GLY A 445 -57.72 17.35 -43.33
CA GLY A 445 -57.57 18.18 -42.11
C GLY A 445 -56.30 17.86 -41.29
N GLY A 446 -55.98 16.58 -41.17
CA GLY A 446 -54.69 16.11 -40.56
C GLY A 446 -53.50 16.68 -41.32
N ARG A 447 -53.49 16.59 -42.63
CA ARG A 447 -52.43 17.10 -43.51
C ARG A 447 -52.18 18.60 -43.37
N ALA A 448 -53.31 19.39 -43.35
CA ALA A 448 -53.20 20.82 -43.10
C ALA A 448 -52.62 21.17 -41.74
N SER A 449 -52.97 20.41 -40.70
CA SER A 449 -52.39 20.55 -39.34
C SER A 449 -50.93 20.25 -39.29
N GLU A 450 -50.42 19.23 -40.00
CA GLU A 450 -49.02 18.89 -40.09
C GLU A 450 -48.19 19.97 -40.78
N ILE A 451 -48.70 20.56 -41.86
CA ILE A 451 -48.03 21.68 -42.55
C ILE A 451 -47.90 22.88 -41.61
N ILE A 452 -48.95 23.23 -40.88
CA ILE A 452 -48.94 24.35 -39.91
C ILE A 452 -48.01 24.08 -38.76
N ALA A 453 -48.00 22.84 -38.25
CA ALA A 453 -47.06 22.42 -37.17
C ALA A 453 -45.61 22.49 -37.63
N GLY A 454 -45.29 22.09 -38.86
CA GLY A 454 -43.97 22.20 -39.48
C GLY A 454 -43.49 23.66 -39.59
N ILE A 455 -44.35 24.55 -40.03
CA ILE A 455 -44.07 26.00 -40.12
C ILE A 455 -43.86 26.59 -38.72
N ARG A 456 -44.69 26.21 -37.75
CA ARG A 456 -44.56 26.68 -36.37
C ARG A 456 -43.27 26.18 -35.71
N ALA A 457 -42.84 24.96 -36.00
CA ALA A 457 -41.58 24.40 -35.50
C ALA A 457 -40.34 25.14 -36.04
N MET A 458 -40.38 25.68 -37.25
CA MET A 458 -39.31 26.51 -37.80
C MET A 458 -39.22 27.91 -37.16
N LEU A 459 -40.28 28.32 -36.43
CA LEU A 459 -40.41 29.67 -35.84
C LEU A 459 -40.17 29.71 -34.32
N THR A 460 -40.28 28.59 -33.62
CA THR A 460 -40.20 28.57 -32.15
C THR A 460 -38.96 27.82 -31.63
N LYS A 461 -38.05 28.56 -30.99
CA LYS A 461 -36.94 28.05 -30.19
C LYS A 461 -37.34 28.19 -28.72
N GLY A 462 -37.66 27.09 -28.03
CA GLY A 462 -38.02 27.18 -26.61
C GLY A 462 -38.02 25.83 -25.89
N SER A 463 -37.25 25.78 -24.85
CA SER A 463 -37.02 24.65 -23.94
C SER A 463 -38.21 24.43 -22.98
N GLN A 464 -38.74 23.22 -22.87
CA GLN A 464 -39.52 22.77 -21.71
C GLN A 464 -38.72 21.76 -20.89
N GLY A 465 -38.83 21.83 -19.55
CA GLY A 465 -37.92 21.27 -18.58
C GLY A 465 -37.66 19.78 -18.63
N SER A 466 -36.42 19.43 -18.36
CA SER A 466 -35.97 18.07 -18.10
C SER A 466 -36.27 17.66 -16.65
N ALA A 467 -36.57 16.38 -16.43
CA ALA A 467 -36.87 15.78 -15.13
C ALA A 467 -36.22 14.38 -15.01
N GLN A 468 -36.22 13.87 -13.81
CA GLN A 468 -35.81 12.48 -13.56
C GLN A 468 -36.92 11.53 -14.04
N LEU A 469 -36.58 10.60 -14.90
CA LEU A 469 -37.53 9.73 -15.58
C LEU A 469 -37.17 8.24 -15.32
N ASP A 470 -38.21 7.46 -15.02
CA ASP A 470 -38.19 6.02 -15.14
C ASP A 470 -38.47 5.63 -16.61
N ILE A 471 -37.45 5.03 -17.24
CA ILE A 471 -37.55 4.61 -18.64
C ILE A 471 -38.52 3.44 -18.82
N ASN A 472 -38.64 2.55 -17.85
CA ASN A 472 -39.60 1.45 -17.92
C ASN A 472 -41.04 1.94 -17.92
N ASP A 473 -41.34 2.96 -17.11
CA ASP A 473 -42.65 3.58 -17.09
C ASP A 473 -42.98 4.24 -18.44
N LEU A 474 -42.01 4.92 -19.02
CA LEU A 474 -42.14 5.54 -20.33
C LEU A 474 -42.38 4.50 -21.46
N ILE A 475 -41.66 3.38 -21.40
CA ILE A 475 -41.84 2.24 -22.32
C ILE A 475 -43.28 1.69 -22.16
N ARG A 476 -43.74 1.44 -20.93
CA ARG A 476 -45.10 0.92 -20.66
C ARG A 476 -46.17 1.88 -21.20
N GLU A 477 -46.00 3.18 -21.01
CA GLU A 477 -46.91 4.21 -21.55
C GLU A 477 -46.98 4.14 -23.08
N VAL A 478 -45.84 4.10 -23.77
CA VAL A 478 -45.80 4.00 -25.23
C VAL A 478 -46.40 2.67 -25.71
N MET A 479 -46.13 1.58 -25.03
CA MET A 479 -46.68 0.26 -25.39
C MET A 479 -48.23 0.23 -25.25
N MET A 480 -48.80 0.94 -24.26
CA MET A 480 -50.25 1.08 -24.16
C MET A 480 -50.83 1.87 -25.33
N LEU A 481 -50.15 2.94 -25.75
CA LEU A 481 -50.60 3.78 -26.88
C LEU A 481 -50.62 3.02 -28.20
N VAL A 482 -49.64 2.17 -28.46
CA VAL A 482 -49.48 1.45 -29.73
C VAL A 482 -50.19 0.09 -29.76
N ARG A 483 -50.78 -0.36 -28.65
CA ARG A 483 -51.37 -1.69 -28.51
C ARG A 483 -52.45 -2.00 -29.58
N GLY A 484 -53.28 -1.04 -29.87
CA GLY A 484 -54.31 -1.21 -30.91
C GLY A 484 -53.73 -1.38 -32.31
N GLU A 485 -52.69 -0.62 -32.64
CA GLU A 485 -51.97 -0.69 -33.91
C GLU A 485 -51.28 -2.05 -34.11
N LEU A 486 -50.60 -2.51 -33.04
CA LEU A 486 -49.90 -3.81 -33.02
C LEU A 486 -50.86 -4.98 -33.22
N GLN A 487 -52.02 -4.97 -32.52
CA GLN A 487 -53.05 -6.00 -32.66
C GLN A 487 -53.68 -5.98 -34.06
N GLY A 488 -53.98 -4.78 -34.58
CA GLY A 488 -54.57 -4.61 -35.93
C GLY A 488 -53.65 -5.14 -37.05
N ARG A 489 -52.32 -5.10 -36.82
CA ARG A 489 -51.32 -5.57 -37.81
C ARG A 489 -50.77 -6.98 -37.50
N GLY A 490 -51.27 -7.66 -36.48
CA GLY A 490 -50.87 -9.02 -36.12
C GLY A 490 -49.43 -9.14 -35.61
N VAL A 491 -48.95 -8.12 -34.91
CA VAL A 491 -47.61 -8.10 -34.33
C VAL A 491 -47.65 -8.58 -32.87
N SER A 492 -46.90 -9.60 -32.55
CA SER A 492 -46.70 -10.12 -31.18
C SER A 492 -45.60 -9.32 -30.48
N ILE A 493 -45.83 -8.99 -29.22
CA ILE A 493 -44.91 -8.21 -28.42
C ILE A 493 -44.22 -9.11 -27.39
N ARG A 494 -42.91 -8.95 -27.23
CA ARG A 494 -42.13 -9.47 -26.11
C ARG A 494 -41.44 -8.33 -25.39
N THR A 495 -41.66 -8.20 -24.09
CA THR A 495 -41.01 -7.18 -23.28
C THR A 495 -40.15 -7.85 -22.22
N GLU A 496 -38.86 -7.46 -22.14
CA GLU A 496 -37.90 -7.87 -21.14
C GLU A 496 -37.36 -6.60 -20.47
N LEU A 497 -38.05 -6.15 -19.43
CA LEU A 497 -37.70 -4.93 -18.72
C LEU A 497 -37.00 -5.30 -17.41
N ALA A 498 -35.82 -4.73 -17.17
CA ALA A 498 -35.09 -4.95 -15.94
C ALA A 498 -35.87 -4.42 -14.72
N ASP A 499 -35.93 -5.20 -13.64
CA ASP A 499 -36.70 -4.86 -12.43
C ASP A 499 -36.16 -3.61 -11.70
N GLN A 500 -34.87 -3.34 -11.78
CA GLN A 500 -34.20 -2.20 -11.17
C GLN A 500 -33.42 -1.44 -12.25
N LEU A 501 -34.07 -0.46 -12.87
CA LEU A 501 -33.43 0.42 -13.84
C LEU A 501 -33.17 1.78 -13.21
N PRO A 502 -31.93 2.32 -13.26
CA PRO A 502 -31.67 3.65 -12.75
C PRO A 502 -32.38 4.71 -13.57
N SER A 503 -32.71 5.84 -12.91
CA SER A 503 -33.40 6.94 -13.57
C SER A 503 -32.51 7.75 -14.51
N VAL A 504 -33.07 8.26 -15.56
CA VAL A 504 -32.39 9.09 -16.56
C VAL A 504 -32.93 10.53 -16.46
N TRP A 505 -32.06 11.53 -16.66
CA TRP A 505 -32.47 12.93 -16.73
C TRP A 505 -32.86 13.30 -18.14
N GLY A 506 -34.09 13.74 -18.33
CA GLY A 506 -34.54 14.05 -19.69
C GLY A 506 -35.91 14.68 -19.80
N ASN A 507 -36.24 15.04 -21.02
CA ASN A 507 -37.56 15.52 -21.37
C ASN A 507 -38.49 14.35 -21.74
N ARG A 508 -39.50 14.10 -20.90
CA ARG A 508 -40.47 12.99 -21.07
C ARG A 508 -41.14 12.97 -22.44
N VAL A 509 -41.48 14.14 -22.96
CA VAL A 509 -42.20 14.25 -24.26
C VAL A 509 -41.27 13.87 -25.41
N GLN A 510 -40.01 14.32 -25.35
CA GLN A 510 -39.02 14.03 -26.39
C GLN A 510 -38.62 12.55 -26.40
N LEU A 511 -38.33 11.97 -25.24
CA LEU A 511 -37.98 10.54 -25.14
C LEU A 511 -39.18 9.65 -25.51
N ARG A 512 -40.40 10.03 -25.13
CA ARG A 512 -41.62 9.34 -25.58
C ARG A 512 -41.76 9.35 -27.10
N GLN A 513 -41.45 10.46 -27.75
CA GLN A 513 -41.46 10.58 -29.21
C GLN A 513 -40.41 9.65 -29.85
N VAL A 514 -39.22 9.56 -29.29
CA VAL A 514 -38.18 8.63 -29.76
C VAL A 514 -38.68 7.18 -29.70
N PHE A 515 -39.23 6.75 -28.57
CA PHE A 515 -39.70 5.38 -28.40
C PHE A 515 -40.88 5.06 -29.32
N LEU A 516 -41.81 6.00 -29.45
CA LEU A 516 -42.95 5.86 -30.36
C LEU A 516 -42.48 5.71 -31.82
N ASN A 517 -41.57 6.55 -32.27
CA ASN A 517 -41.03 6.50 -33.62
C ASN A 517 -40.32 5.17 -33.92
N LEU A 518 -39.52 4.65 -33.00
CA LEU A 518 -38.83 3.38 -33.19
C LEU A 518 -39.82 2.21 -33.26
N ILE A 519 -40.83 2.20 -32.39
CA ILE A 519 -41.84 1.14 -32.37
C ILE A 519 -42.67 1.16 -33.63
N LEU A 520 -43.13 2.34 -34.07
CA LEU A 520 -43.90 2.47 -35.30
C LEU A 520 -43.06 2.05 -36.53
N ASN A 521 -41.79 2.44 -36.60
CA ASN A 521 -40.89 2.01 -37.66
C ASN A 521 -40.72 0.48 -37.69
N ALA A 522 -40.60 -0.16 -36.52
CA ALA A 522 -40.53 -1.61 -36.41
C ALA A 522 -41.82 -2.31 -36.88
N VAL A 523 -42.99 -1.76 -36.51
CA VAL A 523 -44.29 -2.27 -36.94
C VAL A 523 -44.43 -2.17 -38.45
N GLU A 524 -44.10 -1.04 -39.04
CA GLU A 524 -44.16 -0.84 -40.49
C GLU A 524 -43.21 -1.78 -41.25
N ALA A 525 -41.98 -2.01 -40.76
CA ALA A 525 -41.02 -2.93 -41.35
C ALA A 525 -41.53 -4.40 -41.36
N MET A 526 -42.50 -4.71 -40.51
CA MET A 526 -43.08 -6.04 -40.39
C MET A 526 -44.36 -6.24 -41.22
N VAL A 527 -45.01 -5.16 -41.75
CA VAL A 527 -46.28 -5.26 -42.49
C VAL A 527 -46.20 -6.18 -43.70
N SER A 528 -45.10 -6.11 -44.42
CA SER A 528 -44.86 -6.94 -45.65
C SER A 528 -44.51 -8.39 -45.36
N ILE A 529 -44.18 -8.74 -44.12
CA ILE A 529 -43.74 -10.08 -43.74
C ILE A 529 -44.94 -11.03 -43.66
N LYS A 530 -44.90 -12.12 -44.47
CA LYS A 530 -45.94 -13.15 -44.50
C LYS A 530 -45.40 -14.56 -44.23
N ASP A 531 -44.10 -14.71 -44.25
CA ASP A 531 -43.37 -15.99 -44.19
C ASP A 531 -42.95 -16.37 -42.78
N ARG A 532 -43.06 -15.46 -41.83
CA ARG A 532 -42.65 -15.65 -40.44
C ARG A 532 -43.50 -14.84 -39.44
N ALA A 533 -43.36 -15.18 -38.16
CA ALA A 533 -44.06 -14.45 -37.10
C ALA A 533 -43.53 -13.00 -36.99
N ARG A 534 -44.44 -12.04 -36.87
CA ARG A 534 -44.13 -10.64 -36.63
C ARG A 534 -43.96 -10.44 -35.13
N VAL A 535 -42.72 -10.28 -34.68
CA VAL A 535 -42.38 -10.13 -33.25
C VAL A 535 -41.63 -8.82 -33.04
N LEU A 536 -42.19 -7.98 -32.18
CA LEU A 536 -41.49 -6.84 -31.65
C LEU A 536 -40.94 -7.19 -30.26
N HIS A 537 -39.64 -7.08 -30.06
CA HIS A 537 -38.98 -7.33 -28.79
C HIS A 537 -38.40 -6.03 -28.25
N VAL A 538 -38.85 -5.63 -27.06
CA VAL A 538 -38.36 -4.43 -26.35
C VAL A 538 -37.72 -4.85 -25.07
N ARG A 539 -36.44 -4.51 -24.93
CA ARG A 539 -35.64 -4.86 -23.76
C ARG A 539 -35.00 -3.62 -23.15
N SER A 540 -35.03 -3.53 -21.84
CA SER A 540 -34.29 -2.54 -21.09
C SER A 540 -33.31 -3.21 -20.12
N GLU A 541 -32.08 -2.70 -20.01
CA GLU A 541 -31.04 -3.19 -19.12
C GLU A 541 -30.12 -2.04 -18.69
N SER A 542 -29.38 -2.26 -17.61
CA SER A 542 -28.30 -1.38 -17.17
C SER A 542 -27.09 -2.24 -16.82
N PRO A 543 -26.17 -2.44 -17.77
CA PRO A 543 -25.07 -3.39 -17.61
C PRO A 543 -24.07 -2.99 -16.53
N ASP A 544 -23.84 -1.70 -16.34
CA ASP A 544 -22.80 -1.13 -15.48
C ASP A 544 -23.32 -0.11 -14.45
N GLN A 545 -24.67 0.05 -14.35
CA GLN A 545 -25.36 1.06 -13.54
C GLN A 545 -25.06 2.53 -13.91
N HIS A 546 -24.26 2.78 -14.93
CA HIS A 546 -23.96 4.13 -15.41
C HIS A 546 -24.80 4.51 -16.63
N ASP A 547 -25.22 3.52 -17.39
CA ASP A 547 -26.02 3.70 -18.59
C ASP A 547 -27.31 2.86 -18.53
N VAL A 548 -28.39 3.43 -19.08
CA VAL A 548 -29.61 2.71 -19.39
C VAL A 548 -29.60 2.38 -20.86
N VAL A 549 -29.67 1.10 -21.18
CA VAL A 549 -29.70 0.59 -22.54
C VAL A 549 -31.11 0.11 -22.86
N LEU A 550 -31.71 0.71 -23.89
CA LEU A 550 -32.97 0.27 -24.46
C LEU A 550 -32.72 -0.36 -25.83
N THR A 551 -33.22 -1.57 -26.02
CA THR A 551 -33.13 -2.29 -27.29
C THR A 551 -34.53 -2.55 -27.85
N VAL A 552 -34.77 -2.09 -29.08
CA VAL A 552 -35.99 -2.35 -29.85
C VAL A 552 -35.60 -3.23 -31.05
N LYS A 553 -36.05 -4.48 -31.05
CA LYS A 553 -35.78 -5.45 -32.10
C LYS A 553 -37.04 -5.89 -32.79
N ASP A 554 -37.03 -5.92 -34.12
CA ASP A 554 -38.13 -6.40 -34.95
C ASP A 554 -37.71 -7.65 -35.77
N THR A 555 -38.68 -8.32 -36.35
CA THR A 555 -38.54 -9.42 -37.31
C THR A 555 -38.92 -9.01 -38.73
N GLY A 556 -38.78 -7.73 -39.05
CA GLY A 556 -39.14 -7.15 -40.33
C GLY A 556 -38.17 -7.42 -41.47
N THR A 557 -38.15 -6.56 -42.46
CA THR A 557 -37.30 -6.65 -43.65
C THR A 557 -35.81 -6.45 -43.31
N GLY A 558 -35.48 -5.80 -42.20
CA GLY A 558 -34.11 -5.44 -41.82
C GLY A 558 -33.60 -4.20 -42.56
N ILE A 559 -32.36 -3.85 -42.25
CA ILE A 559 -31.62 -2.74 -42.86
C ILE A 559 -30.40 -3.34 -43.56
N GLU A 560 -30.09 -2.86 -44.76
CA GLU A 560 -28.89 -3.28 -45.49
C GLU A 560 -27.62 -2.73 -44.79
N GLU A 561 -26.51 -3.43 -44.91
CA GLU A 561 -25.27 -3.13 -44.16
C GLU A 561 -24.71 -1.76 -44.51
N ASP A 562 -24.80 -1.38 -45.77
CA ASP A 562 -24.38 -0.07 -46.29
C ASP A 562 -25.25 1.11 -45.79
N ASP A 563 -26.49 0.83 -45.37
CA ASP A 563 -27.45 1.85 -44.92
C ASP A 563 -27.48 2.02 -43.39
N LEU A 564 -26.85 1.14 -42.61
CA LEU A 564 -26.87 1.17 -41.13
C LEU A 564 -26.43 2.53 -40.55
N ASN A 565 -25.43 3.16 -41.15
CA ASN A 565 -24.96 4.48 -40.70
C ASN A 565 -25.79 5.62 -41.25
N ARG A 566 -26.44 5.43 -42.41
CA ARG A 566 -27.17 6.45 -43.14
C ARG A 566 -28.64 6.58 -42.70
N VAL A 567 -29.19 5.55 -42.02
CA VAL A 567 -30.60 5.57 -41.56
C VAL A 567 -30.93 6.74 -40.62
N PHE A 568 -29.91 7.35 -40.03
CA PHE A 568 -30.04 8.53 -39.17
C PHE A 568 -29.79 9.85 -39.89
N ASP A 569 -29.45 9.84 -41.18
CA ASP A 569 -29.27 11.05 -41.96
C ASP A 569 -30.65 11.68 -42.29
N ALA A 570 -30.71 12.99 -42.21
CA ALA A 570 -31.96 13.69 -42.54
C ALA A 570 -32.35 13.45 -44.00
N PHE A 571 -33.63 13.17 -44.22
CA PHE A 571 -34.22 12.85 -45.54
C PHE A 571 -33.85 11.49 -46.12
N PHE A 572 -33.07 10.66 -45.40
CA PHE A 572 -32.83 9.30 -45.84
C PHE A 572 -34.01 8.39 -45.51
N THR A 573 -34.56 7.72 -46.55
CA THR A 573 -35.67 6.79 -46.40
C THR A 573 -35.65 5.72 -47.48
N THR A 574 -35.97 4.50 -47.09
CA THR A 574 -36.19 3.37 -48.01
C THR A 574 -37.67 3.15 -48.30
N LYS A 575 -38.56 3.99 -47.78
CA LYS A 575 -40.02 3.89 -47.92
C LYS A 575 -40.56 4.88 -48.96
N PRO A 576 -41.50 4.48 -49.84
CA PRO A 576 -42.04 5.34 -50.90
C PRO A 576 -42.77 6.61 -50.39
N GLU A 577 -43.35 6.56 -49.20
CA GLU A 577 -44.14 7.68 -48.62
C GLU A 577 -43.46 8.27 -47.34
N GLY A 578 -42.25 7.86 -47.00
CA GLY A 578 -41.57 8.33 -45.79
C GLY A 578 -40.72 9.58 -46.02
N MET A 579 -40.86 10.62 -45.21
CA MET A 579 -40.05 11.84 -45.29
C MET A 579 -38.58 11.67 -44.84
N GLY A 580 -38.20 10.53 -44.28
CA GLY A 580 -36.82 10.27 -43.82
C GLY A 580 -36.34 11.12 -42.62
N MET A 581 -37.26 11.81 -41.92
CA MET A 581 -36.88 12.68 -40.78
C MET A 581 -37.02 12.01 -39.41
N GLY A 582 -37.75 10.90 -39.31
CA GLY A 582 -38.05 10.28 -37.99
C GLY A 582 -36.83 9.82 -37.20
N LEU A 583 -35.91 9.13 -37.83
CA LEU A 583 -34.70 8.60 -37.18
C LEU A 583 -33.66 9.70 -36.92
N SER A 584 -33.52 10.70 -37.78
CA SER A 584 -32.63 11.85 -37.54
C SER A 584 -33.10 12.69 -36.35
N ILE A 585 -34.41 12.84 -36.16
CA ILE A 585 -34.98 13.47 -34.95
C ILE A 585 -34.70 12.61 -33.71
N CYS A 586 -34.86 11.28 -33.80
CA CYS A 586 -34.54 10.39 -32.70
C CYS A 586 -33.06 10.55 -32.26
N ARG A 587 -32.14 10.59 -33.23
CA ARG A 587 -30.71 10.81 -32.97
C ARG A 587 -30.45 12.14 -32.27
N SER A 588 -31.02 13.21 -32.81
CA SER A 588 -30.90 14.56 -32.27
C SER A 588 -31.41 14.68 -30.84
N ILE A 589 -32.56 14.04 -30.56
CA ILE A 589 -33.14 14.00 -29.21
C ILE A 589 -32.22 13.19 -28.25
N VAL A 590 -31.82 12.00 -28.65
CA VAL A 590 -30.95 11.12 -27.81
C VAL A 590 -29.63 11.80 -27.52
N GLU A 591 -28.99 12.40 -28.52
CA GLU A 591 -27.72 13.15 -28.36
C GLU A 591 -27.92 14.40 -27.47
N ALA A 592 -29.04 15.10 -27.57
CA ALA A 592 -29.40 16.22 -26.68
C ALA A 592 -29.58 15.78 -25.21
N HIS A 593 -29.83 14.50 -24.97
CA HIS A 593 -29.88 13.86 -23.65
C HIS A 593 -28.56 13.22 -23.22
N GLY A 594 -27.45 13.46 -23.94
CA GLY A 594 -26.13 12.91 -23.66
C GLY A 594 -25.98 11.42 -24.00
N GLY A 595 -26.97 10.87 -24.69
CA GLY A 595 -27.03 9.47 -25.07
C GLY A 595 -26.50 9.17 -26.48
N ARG A 596 -26.65 7.92 -26.88
CA ARG A 596 -26.31 7.44 -28.23
C ARG A 596 -27.40 6.51 -28.73
N ILE A 597 -27.71 6.59 -30.03
CA ILE A 597 -28.57 5.63 -30.73
C ILE A 597 -27.78 4.93 -31.83
N THR A 598 -27.95 3.62 -31.95
CA THR A 598 -27.32 2.80 -32.97
C THR A 598 -28.34 1.87 -33.63
N ALA A 599 -28.09 1.52 -34.88
CA ALA A 599 -28.87 0.55 -35.64
C ALA A 599 -27.97 -0.65 -35.97
N LEU A 600 -28.50 -1.86 -35.84
CA LEU A 600 -27.84 -3.11 -36.11
C LEU A 600 -28.78 -4.05 -36.87
N ARG A 601 -28.25 -4.98 -37.63
CA ARG A 601 -29.03 -6.03 -38.28
C ARG A 601 -29.38 -7.13 -37.27
N ALA A 602 -30.66 -7.52 -37.22
CA ALA A 602 -31.05 -8.64 -36.37
C ALA A 602 -30.76 -9.98 -37.07
N ASN A 603 -30.29 -10.96 -36.30
CA ASN A 603 -30.08 -12.30 -36.81
C ASN A 603 -31.26 -13.20 -36.33
N PRO A 604 -31.94 -13.99 -37.20
CA PRO A 604 -31.64 -14.17 -38.64
C PRO A 604 -32.25 -13.06 -39.55
N ASN A 605 -33.24 -12.28 -39.11
CA ASN A 605 -33.90 -11.27 -39.92
C ASN A 605 -34.43 -10.11 -39.03
N GLY A 606 -34.55 -8.89 -39.61
CA GLY A 606 -35.05 -7.71 -38.93
C GLY A 606 -34.00 -6.69 -38.57
N SER A 607 -34.39 -5.70 -37.76
CA SER A 607 -33.49 -4.64 -37.29
C SER A 607 -33.44 -4.60 -35.76
N VAL A 608 -32.35 -4.05 -35.25
CA VAL A 608 -32.18 -3.75 -33.82
C VAL A 608 -31.79 -2.30 -33.70
N PHE A 609 -32.57 -1.52 -32.98
CA PHE A 609 -32.19 -0.19 -32.56
C PHE A 609 -31.85 -0.21 -31.08
N GLN A 610 -30.68 0.32 -30.75
CA GLN A 610 -30.21 0.40 -29.39
C GLN A 610 -30.00 1.88 -29.01
N ILE A 611 -30.60 2.29 -27.90
CA ILE A 611 -30.42 3.60 -27.29
C ILE A 611 -29.68 3.41 -25.99
N VAL A 612 -28.63 4.20 -25.78
CA VAL A 612 -27.88 4.29 -24.54
C VAL A 612 -28.13 5.69 -23.97
N LEU A 613 -28.60 5.76 -22.75
CA LEU A 613 -28.85 7.02 -22.04
C LEU A 613 -28.06 7.03 -20.73
N PRO A 614 -27.34 8.11 -20.40
CA PRO A 614 -26.59 8.19 -19.17
C PRO A 614 -27.51 8.26 -17.95
N VAL A 615 -27.12 7.53 -16.91
CA VAL A 615 -27.75 7.58 -15.59
C VAL A 615 -27.38 8.88 -14.90
N VAL A 616 -28.32 9.50 -14.24
CA VAL A 616 -28.02 10.62 -13.34
C VAL A 616 -27.46 10.05 -12.06
N GLU A 617 -26.17 10.22 -11.82
CA GLU A 617 -25.67 10.09 -10.47
C GLU A 617 -26.40 11.09 -9.57
N PRO A 618 -26.91 10.67 -8.41
CA PRO A 618 -27.44 11.61 -7.45
C PRO A 618 -26.33 12.57 -7.07
N ASN A 619 -26.46 13.83 -7.51
CA ASN A 619 -25.51 14.89 -7.25
C ASN A 619 -25.16 14.90 -5.76
N LYS A 620 -23.94 14.57 -5.40
CA LYS A 620 -23.37 14.94 -4.12
C LYS A 620 -23.27 16.46 -4.14
N SER A 621 -24.35 17.10 -3.73
CA SER A 621 -24.33 18.52 -3.42
C SER A 621 -23.31 18.74 -2.31
N SER A 622 -22.16 19.32 -2.68
CA SER A 622 -21.26 20.00 -1.77
C SER A 622 -21.79 21.40 -1.51
#